data_b68a7117ad336ee43eb309c9fcdac84e
#
_entry.id   b68a7117ad336ee43eb309c9fcdac84e
#
_cell.length_a   1.000
_cell.length_b   1.000
_cell.length_c   1.000
_cell.angle_alpha   90.00
_cell.angle_beta   90.00
_cell.angle_gamma   90.00
#
_symmetry.space_group_name_H-M   'P 1'
#
loop_
_entity.id
_entity.type
_entity.pdbx_description
1 polymer ?
#
loop_
_entity_poly.entity_id
_entity_poly.type
_entity_poly.pdbx_seq_one_letter_code
_entity_poly.pdbx_strand_id
1 'polypeptide(L)'
;LPKLRVSWKEYGRRLETLQEHMREQKMDAYLITNGTSIFYFSHFYHMVTERPAALLVELDGKPTFMGPLLEADHLRHQTPLVGECLTYLDYPGEKHPMKWFAEWINDRGLGKSRVGTDNPSGAGGTMGYAGTPLKDLLKEAELVKDEQYMWDIKLQKSDEEVELIRESCKWGNLAHQYLQEYTRPGLWDVDVSMMATLDASTAMKKALGPEYETLKGRPCGAGFRGQVGWKSAMPHSISIGKTIEEGDVLVTGAGADVGGYGSELERTMIVGKPTAKMEKMFRVMCRAQEAAADALKPGNTCADVDKAANKVIKDAGYWDLVRHHSGHGVGLLGHEPPYLDQGNPQPLEPGMVVSIEPGIYELGYAGFRHSDTLLVTEDGCEWLTYYPRDIESLTIL
;
A
#
# COMPACT_ATOMS: atom_id res chain seq x y z
N LEU A 1 -20.53 -4.78 14.20
CA LEU A 1 -19.85 -3.75 13.43
C LEU A 1 -18.47 -4.27 13.05
N PRO A 2 -17.95 -3.96 11.85
CA PRO A 2 -16.61 -4.36 11.45
C PRO A 2 -15.56 -3.68 12.35
N LYS A 3 -14.36 -4.28 12.42
CA LYS A 3 -13.21 -3.60 13.01
C LYS A 3 -12.81 -2.41 12.13
N LEU A 4 -12.44 -1.30 12.75
CA LEU A 4 -12.02 -0.08 12.05
C LEU A 4 -10.52 0.22 12.25
N ARG A 5 -9.86 -0.53 13.14
CA ARG A 5 -8.42 -0.50 13.40
C ARG A 5 -7.98 -1.81 14.07
N VAL A 6 -6.70 -2.09 14.07
CA VAL A 6 -6.15 -3.17 14.88
C VAL A 6 -6.26 -2.84 16.37
N SER A 7 -6.30 -3.87 17.22
CA SER A 7 -6.43 -3.68 18.66
C SER A 7 -5.15 -3.09 19.28
N TRP A 8 -5.30 -2.43 20.42
CA TRP A 8 -4.14 -1.96 21.21
C TRP A 8 -3.24 -3.11 21.66
N LYS A 9 -3.80 -4.32 21.80
CA LYS A 9 -3.04 -5.54 22.08
C LYS A 9 -2.12 -5.90 20.91
N GLU A 10 -2.61 -5.79 19.69
CA GLU A 10 -1.80 -6.07 18.49
C GLU A 10 -0.65 -5.06 18.35
N TYR A 11 -0.88 -3.77 18.64
CA TYR A 11 0.21 -2.79 18.70
C TYR A 11 1.26 -3.14 19.77
N GLY A 12 0.80 -3.62 20.96
CA GLY A 12 1.69 -4.12 22.00
C GLY A 12 2.58 -5.27 21.50
N ARG A 13 1.98 -6.27 20.84
CA ARG A 13 2.71 -7.39 20.24
C ARG A 13 3.77 -6.93 19.23
N ARG A 14 3.43 -5.97 18.36
CA ARG A 14 4.38 -5.40 17.38
C ARG A 14 5.58 -4.76 18.06
N LEU A 15 5.34 -3.98 19.13
CA LEU A 15 6.42 -3.37 19.92
C LEU A 15 7.28 -4.43 20.61
N GLU A 16 6.68 -5.45 21.23
CA GLU A 16 7.39 -6.59 21.83
C GLU A 16 8.28 -7.29 20.81
N THR A 17 7.76 -7.58 19.60
CA THR A 17 8.52 -8.19 18.51
C THR A 17 9.71 -7.32 18.08
N LEU A 18 9.55 -6.00 17.99
CA LEU A 18 10.67 -5.09 17.71
C LEU A 18 11.70 -5.10 18.85
N GLN A 19 11.25 -5.07 20.10
CA GLN A 19 12.15 -5.11 21.27
C GLN A 19 12.90 -6.45 21.38
N GLU A 20 12.28 -7.57 20.98
CA GLU A 20 12.94 -8.87 20.86
C GLU A 20 14.06 -8.82 19.81
N HIS A 21 13.74 -8.33 18.61
CA HIS A 21 14.73 -8.11 17.55
C HIS A 21 15.89 -7.20 18.02
N MET A 22 15.58 -6.11 18.73
CA MET A 22 16.60 -5.23 19.29
C MET A 22 17.55 -5.99 20.25
N ARG A 23 16.99 -6.85 21.13
CA ARG A 23 17.81 -7.67 22.06
C ARG A 23 18.72 -8.65 21.30
N GLU A 24 18.19 -9.33 20.28
CA GLU A 24 18.94 -10.25 19.41
C GLU A 24 20.10 -9.55 18.69
N GLN A 25 19.84 -8.35 18.16
CA GLN A 25 20.82 -7.53 17.45
C GLN A 25 21.70 -6.68 18.38
N LYS A 26 21.51 -6.77 19.71
CA LYS A 26 22.23 -6.01 20.74
C LYS A 26 22.10 -4.50 20.53
N MET A 27 20.90 -4.04 20.17
CA MET A 27 20.55 -2.63 20.07
C MET A 27 19.94 -2.15 21.38
N ASP A 28 20.34 -0.98 21.84
CA ASP A 28 19.79 -0.35 23.06
C ASP A 28 18.50 0.42 22.79
N ALA A 29 18.35 0.90 21.56
CA ALA A 29 17.15 1.60 21.07
C ALA A 29 16.96 1.39 19.58
N TYR A 30 15.76 1.74 19.08
CA TYR A 30 15.45 1.81 17.65
C TYR A 30 14.78 3.14 17.32
N LEU A 31 15.34 3.87 16.36
CA LEU A 31 14.82 5.14 15.85
C LEU A 31 14.10 4.91 14.52
N ILE A 32 12.78 4.99 14.53
CA ILE A 32 11.92 4.84 13.35
C ILE A 32 11.61 6.22 12.78
N THR A 33 11.96 6.47 11.52
CA THR A 33 11.73 7.76 10.83
C THR A 33 10.73 7.67 9.68
N ASN A 34 10.42 6.47 9.21
CA ASN A 34 9.43 6.24 8.18
C ASN A 34 8.01 6.39 8.72
N GLY A 35 7.20 7.29 8.15
CA GLY A 35 5.84 7.59 8.62
C GLY A 35 4.90 6.38 8.65
N THR A 36 5.01 5.46 7.67
CA THR A 36 4.21 4.22 7.65
C THR A 36 4.61 3.30 8.82
N SER A 37 5.90 3.20 9.13
CA SER A 37 6.39 2.41 10.26
C SER A 37 6.04 3.08 11.59
N ILE A 38 6.09 4.41 11.69
CA ILE A 38 5.58 5.14 12.87
C ILE A 38 4.11 4.78 13.10
N PHE A 39 3.27 4.83 12.06
CA PHE A 39 1.87 4.43 12.16
C PHE A 39 1.72 2.96 12.58
N TYR A 40 2.48 2.04 11.97
CA TYR A 40 2.44 0.60 12.25
C TYR A 40 2.70 0.26 13.72
N PHE A 41 3.59 1.01 14.40
CA PHE A 41 3.94 0.77 15.80
C PHE A 41 3.16 1.60 16.80
N SER A 42 2.54 2.70 16.38
CA SER A 42 1.93 3.66 17.33
C SER A 42 0.48 4.03 17.03
N HIS A 43 -0.09 3.64 15.90
CA HIS A 43 -1.36 4.16 15.39
C HIS A 43 -1.37 5.67 15.14
N PHE A 44 -0.23 6.32 15.17
CA PHE A 44 -0.15 7.73 14.87
C PHE A 44 0.03 7.98 13.38
N TYR A 45 -1.04 8.42 12.72
CA TYR A 45 -1.01 8.84 11.33
C TYR A 45 -0.79 10.34 11.24
N HIS A 46 0.33 10.75 10.67
CA HIS A 46 0.66 12.16 10.44
C HIS A 46 1.00 12.41 8.98
N MET A 47 0.83 13.66 8.56
CA MET A 47 1.23 14.08 7.22
C MET A 47 2.76 14.22 7.18
N VAL A 48 3.41 13.40 6.37
CA VAL A 48 4.85 13.51 6.13
C VAL A 48 5.13 14.77 5.31
N THR A 49 5.94 15.66 5.87
CA THR A 49 6.34 16.93 5.23
C THR A 49 7.85 17.13 5.35
N GLU A 50 8.33 18.34 5.11
CA GLU A 50 9.72 18.75 5.34
C GLU A 50 10.15 18.71 6.81
N ARG A 51 9.19 18.57 7.74
CA ARG A 51 9.42 18.52 9.19
C ARG A 51 9.77 17.11 9.62
N PRO A 52 11.00 16.82 10.05
CA PRO A 52 11.37 15.51 10.54
C PRO A 52 10.52 15.06 11.72
N ALA A 53 10.08 13.81 11.68
CA ALA A 53 9.44 13.13 12.79
C ALA A 53 10.07 11.74 12.99
N ALA A 54 10.11 11.26 14.23
CA ALA A 54 10.60 9.93 14.54
C ALA A 54 9.88 9.34 15.75
N LEU A 55 9.89 8.01 15.84
CA LEU A 55 9.48 7.27 17.02
C LEU A 55 10.72 6.56 17.57
N LEU A 56 11.13 6.89 18.78
CA LEU A 56 12.22 6.22 19.49
C LEU A 56 11.61 5.11 20.35
N VAL A 57 12.05 3.87 20.11
CA VAL A 57 11.69 2.69 20.90
C VAL A 57 12.90 2.26 21.70
N GLU A 58 12.75 2.16 23.01
CA GLU A 58 13.75 1.63 23.94
C GLU A 58 13.41 0.16 24.29
N LEU A 59 14.34 -0.57 24.91
CA LEU A 59 14.14 -1.98 25.24
C LEU A 59 12.97 -2.24 26.19
N ASP A 60 12.58 -1.22 26.96
CA ASP A 60 11.47 -1.26 27.88
C ASP A 60 10.65 0.04 27.81
N GLY A 61 9.36 -0.04 28.18
CA GLY A 61 8.50 1.12 28.25
C GLY A 61 7.77 1.42 26.94
N LYS A 62 7.10 2.57 26.92
CA LYS A 62 6.38 3.08 25.76
C LYS A 62 7.33 3.89 24.88
N PRO A 63 7.09 3.89 23.55
CA PRO A 63 7.85 4.71 22.62
C PRO A 63 7.77 6.21 22.95
N THR A 64 8.81 6.94 22.56
CA THR A 64 8.86 8.40 22.59
C THR A 64 8.70 8.95 21.18
N PHE A 65 7.74 9.83 20.96
CA PHE A 65 7.66 10.58 19.71
C PHE A 65 8.58 11.80 19.77
N MET A 66 9.31 12.03 18.68
CA MET A 66 10.16 13.20 18.47
C MET A 66 9.73 13.87 17.17
N GLY A 67 9.30 15.14 17.23
CA GLY A 67 8.77 15.78 16.03
C GLY A 67 8.36 17.23 16.19
N PRO A 68 7.69 17.82 15.19
CA PRO A 68 7.25 19.20 15.27
C PRO A 68 6.10 19.38 16.27
N LEU A 69 6.07 20.53 16.92
CA LEU A 69 5.04 20.84 17.94
C LEU A 69 3.61 20.75 17.40
N LEU A 70 3.40 21.06 16.13
CA LEU A 70 2.09 20.98 15.50
C LEU A 70 1.45 19.58 15.55
N GLU A 71 2.26 18.52 15.68
CA GLU A 71 1.77 17.15 15.76
C GLU A 71 1.46 16.68 17.21
N ALA A 72 1.85 17.44 18.22
CA ALA A 72 1.77 17.00 19.61
C ALA A 72 0.33 16.74 20.10
N ASP A 73 -0.60 17.63 19.78
CA ASP A 73 -2.00 17.49 20.20
C ASP A 73 -2.71 16.43 19.37
N HIS A 74 -2.37 16.33 18.09
CA HIS A 74 -2.84 15.30 17.18
C HIS A 74 -2.42 13.90 17.67
N LEU A 75 -1.14 13.73 18.03
CA LEU A 75 -0.61 12.50 18.61
C LEU A 75 -1.40 12.06 19.86
N ARG A 76 -1.59 12.99 20.82
CA ARG A 76 -2.31 12.71 22.06
C ARG A 76 -3.77 12.32 21.84
N HIS A 77 -4.38 12.86 20.79
CA HIS A 77 -5.75 12.53 20.42
C HIS A 77 -5.87 11.14 19.79
N GLN A 78 -4.92 10.78 18.91
CA GLN A 78 -5.00 9.52 18.14
C GLN A 78 -4.58 8.28 18.94
N THR A 79 -3.58 8.39 19.81
CA THR A 79 -2.97 7.19 20.38
C THR A 79 -2.57 7.30 21.85
N PRO A 80 -2.92 6.27 22.68
CA PRO A 80 -2.42 6.15 24.05
C PRO A 80 -1.08 5.39 24.13
N LEU A 81 -0.53 4.94 23.01
CA LEU A 81 0.64 4.04 22.96
C LEU A 81 1.96 4.78 23.16
N VAL A 82 2.01 6.05 22.83
CA VAL A 82 3.21 6.88 22.98
C VAL A 82 3.26 7.45 24.42
N GLY A 83 4.39 7.25 25.08
CA GLY A 83 4.58 7.66 26.48
C GLY A 83 5.00 9.12 26.63
N GLU A 84 5.87 9.59 25.77
CA GLU A 84 6.44 10.93 25.79
C GLU A 84 6.41 11.56 24.38
N CYS A 85 6.31 12.89 24.33
CA CYS A 85 6.30 13.66 23.10
C CYS A 85 7.30 14.81 23.23
N LEU A 86 8.46 14.67 22.59
CA LEU A 86 9.52 15.69 22.54
C LEU A 86 9.36 16.51 21.27
N THR A 87 9.23 17.82 21.40
CA THR A 87 8.86 18.66 20.27
C THR A 87 9.82 19.83 20.03
N TYR A 88 10.06 20.13 18.76
CA TYR A 88 10.62 21.39 18.30
C TYR A 88 9.51 22.22 17.64
N LEU A 89 9.67 23.56 17.62
CA LEU A 89 8.59 24.45 17.17
C LEU A 89 8.27 24.25 15.67
N ASP A 90 9.28 24.38 14.80
CA ASP A 90 9.12 24.26 13.36
C ASP A 90 10.46 24.04 12.65
N TYR A 91 10.44 23.79 11.34
CA TYR A 91 11.60 23.63 10.46
C TYR A 91 11.72 24.82 9.51
N PRO A 92 12.93 25.35 9.25
CA PRO A 92 14.22 24.90 9.81
C PRO A 92 14.47 25.33 11.25
N GLY A 93 13.75 26.31 11.81
CA GLY A 93 13.89 26.83 13.15
C GLY A 93 15.24 27.49 13.43
N GLU A 94 15.39 28.10 14.61
CA GLU A 94 16.68 28.63 15.10
C GLU A 94 17.68 27.51 15.33
N LYS A 95 17.19 26.37 15.81
CA LYS A 95 17.94 25.14 16.02
C LYS A 95 17.32 24.04 15.16
N HIS A 96 18.14 23.53 14.26
CA HIS A 96 17.71 22.54 13.27
C HIS A 96 17.16 21.26 13.93
N PRO A 97 16.10 20.64 13.43
CA PRO A 97 15.46 19.45 14.04
C PRO A 97 16.40 18.31 14.39
N MET A 98 17.39 17.98 13.53
CA MET A 98 18.33 16.91 13.86
C MET A 98 19.22 17.23 15.07
N LYS A 99 19.47 18.50 15.37
CA LYS A 99 20.19 18.87 16.60
C LYS A 99 19.32 18.63 17.85
N TRP A 100 18.00 18.85 17.74
CA TRP A 100 17.07 18.48 18.80
C TRP A 100 17.06 16.98 19.01
N PHE A 101 16.96 16.19 17.93
CA PHE A 101 16.99 14.74 18.01
C PHE A 101 18.26 14.21 18.66
N ALA A 102 19.42 14.75 18.25
CA ALA A 102 20.71 14.35 18.82
C ALA A 102 20.80 14.67 20.32
N GLU A 103 20.30 15.83 20.75
CA GLU A 103 20.27 16.19 22.16
C GLU A 103 19.34 15.26 22.97
N TRP A 104 18.11 15.05 22.50
CA TRP A 104 17.18 14.17 23.21
C TRP A 104 17.68 12.71 23.31
N ILE A 105 18.38 12.22 22.28
CA ILE A 105 19.02 10.89 22.31
C ILE A 105 20.19 10.88 23.32
N ASN A 106 21.02 11.94 23.35
CA ASN A 106 22.08 12.07 24.34
C ASN A 106 21.55 12.17 25.77
N ASP A 107 20.52 12.98 26.02
CA ASP A 107 19.89 13.18 27.34
C ASP A 107 19.32 11.89 27.92
N ARG A 108 18.96 10.92 27.05
CA ARG A 108 18.56 9.56 27.42
C ARG A 108 19.72 8.59 27.65
N GLY A 109 20.96 9.07 27.54
CA GLY A 109 22.16 8.23 27.68
C GLY A 109 22.48 7.37 26.47
N LEU A 110 21.75 7.54 25.35
CA LEU A 110 21.91 6.74 24.13
C LEU A 110 22.98 7.27 23.17
N GLY A 111 23.63 8.38 23.48
CA GLY A 111 24.63 9.02 22.61
C GLY A 111 25.90 8.22 22.34
N LYS A 112 26.10 7.10 23.07
CA LYS A 112 27.22 6.16 22.87
C LYS A 112 26.75 4.72 22.65
N SER A 113 25.45 4.56 22.49
CA SER A 113 24.78 3.27 22.38
C SER A 113 24.72 2.78 20.93
N ARG A 114 24.35 1.52 20.77
CA ARG A 114 24.04 0.90 19.50
C ARG A 114 22.56 1.09 19.21
N VAL A 115 22.22 1.94 18.24
CA VAL A 115 20.84 2.34 17.90
C VAL A 115 20.49 1.87 16.49
N GLY A 116 19.50 0.97 16.39
CA GLY A 116 18.91 0.58 15.11
C GLY A 116 18.12 1.73 14.48
N THR A 117 18.08 1.82 13.18
CA THR A 117 17.27 2.83 12.50
C THR A 117 16.97 2.45 11.05
N ASP A 118 15.81 2.84 10.56
CA ASP A 118 15.48 2.76 9.12
C ASP A 118 16.27 3.81 8.30
N ASN A 119 16.71 4.91 8.93
CA ASN A 119 17.50 5.96 8.26
C ASN A 119 18.55 6.61 9.18
N PRO A 120 19.84 6.26 9.07
CA PRO A 120 20.91 6.86 9.87
C PRO A 120 21.05 8.38 9.74
N SER A 121 20.52 8.96 8.68
CA SER A 121 20.48 10.43 8.54
C SER A 121 19.41 11.08 9.44
N GLY A 122 18.43 10.31 9.93
CA GLY A 122 17.39 10.76 10.84
C GLY A 122 16.29 11.63 10.24
N ALA A 123 16.49 12.14 9.03
CA ALA A 123 15.46 12.88 8.28
C ALA A 123 14.71 11.87 7.42
N GLY A 124 13.60 11.34 7.94
CA GLY A 124 12.72 10.44 7.19
C GLY A 124 11.97 11.12 6.04
N GLY A 125 12.14 12.43 5.89
CA GLY A 125 11.49 13.22 4.86
C GLY A 125 12.32 13.33 3.60
N THR A 126 11.68 13.07 2.49
CA THR A 126 12.20 13.35 1.15
C THR A 126 11.87 14.77 0.69
N MET A 127 11.20 15.56 1.51
CA MET A 127 10.62 16.87 1.19
C MET A 127 11.59 18.03 1.29
N GLY A 128 12.89 17.81 0.96
CA GLY A 128 13.87 18.89 0.89
C GLY A 128 14.49 19.28 2.23
N TYR A 129 14.47 18.40 3.23
CA TYR A 129 15.23 18.62 4.46
C TYR A 129 16.71 18.86 4.15
N ALA A 130 17.27 19.99 4.62
CA ALA A 130 18.61 20.47 4.29
C ALA A 130 19.46 20.73 5.57
N GLY A 131 19.41 19.84 6.55
CA GLY A 131 20.20 19.97 7.77
C GLY A 131 21.33 18.95 7.86
N THR A 132 22.12 19.07 8.94
CA THR A 132 23.15 18.08 9.27
C THR A 132 22.49 16.72 9.53
N PRO A 133 22.94 15.64 8.88
CA PRO A 133 22.45 14.29 9.16
C PRO A 133 22.66 13.87 10.62
N LEU A 134 21.75 13.08 11.17
CA LEU A 134 21.83 12.66 12.57
C LEU A 134 23.12 11.89 12.87
N LYS A 135 23.58 11.04 11.95
CA LYS A 135 24.84 10.29 12.06
C LYS A 135 26.09 11.18 12.23
N ASP A 136 26.02 12.42 11.72
CA ASP A 136 27.13 13.36 11.83
C ASP A 136 27.10 14.15 13.16
N LEU A 137 25.97 14.12 13.85
CA LEU A 137 25.75 14.73 15.18
C LEU A 137 25.98 13.73 16.31
N LEU A 138 25.65 12.47 16.14
CA LEU A 138 25.82 11.37 17.11
C LEU A 138 27.07 10.53 16.79
N LYS A 139 28.24 11.15 16.78
CA LYS A 139 29.50 10.53 16.33
C LYS A 139 29.99 9.38 17.22
N GLU A 140 29.57 9.34 18.49
CA GLU A 140 29.98 8.28 19.44
C GLU A 140 28.94 7.15 19.51
N ALA A 141 27.73 7.34 18.97
CA ALA A 141 26.73 6.29 18.84
C ALA A 141 26.95 5.46 17.57
N GLU A 142 26.68 4.17 17.64
CA GLU A 142 26.63 3.28 16.48
C GLU A 142 25.21 3.27 15.90
N LEU A 143 24.96 4.08 14.86
CA LEU A 143 23.68 4.05 14.14
C LEU A 143 23.69 2.91 13.11
N VAL A 144 22.96 1.84 13.40
CA VAL A 144 22.87 0.64 12.56
C VAL A 144 21.68 0.80 11.59
N LYS A 145 21.98 0.85 10.29
CA LYS A 145 20.91 0.85 9.28
C LYS A 145 20.23 -0.53 9.23
N ASP A 146 18.96 -0.59 9.58
CA ASP A 146 18.15 -1.80 9.66
C ASP A 146 16.76 -1.61 9.00
N GLU A 147 16.73 -0.88 7.88
CA GLU A 147 15.54 -0.56 7.12
C GLU A 147 14.79 -1.80 6.63
N GLN A 148 15.53 -2.86 6.27
CA GLN A 148 14.92 -4.10 5.75
C GLN A 148 14.00 -4.75 6.79
N TYR A 149 14.39 -4.78 8.05
CA TYR A 149 13.54 -5.32 9.12
C TYR A 149 12.19 -4.59 9.24
N MET A 150 12.18 -3.28 8.99
CA MET A 150 10.92 -2.51 8.99
C MET A 150 9.97 -2.94 7.87
N TRP A 151 10.47 -3.54 6.79
CA TRP A 151 9.63 -4.14 5.75
C TRP A 151 9.27 -5.58 6.09
N ASP A 152 10.23 -6.39 6.55
CA ASP A 152 10.05 -7.82 6.83
C ASP A 152 8.97 -8.08 7.89
N ILE A 153 8.92 -7.28 8.95
CA ILE A 153 7.91 -7.40 10.02
C ILE A 153 6.47 -7.15 9.53
N LYS A 154 6.30 -6.52 8.38
CA LYS A 154 5.00 -6.20 7.76
C LYS A 154 4.61 -7.18 6.64
N LEU A 155 5.50 -8.10 6.24
CA LEU A 155 5.22 -9.04 5.15
C LEU A 155 4.01 -9.93 5.48
N GLN A 156 4.02 -10.55 6.64
CA GLN A 156 2.91 -11.36 7.13
C GLN A 156 1.94 -10.49 7.92
N LYS A 157 0.72 -10.39 7.44
CA LYS A 157 -0.36 -9.65 8.10
C LYS A 157 -0.94 -10.51 9.22
N SER A 158 -1.16 -9.91 10.38
CA SER A 158 -1.93 -10.55 11.45
C SER A 158 -3.38 -10.74 11.03
N ASP A 159 -4.12 -11.62 11.72
CA ASP A 159 -5.55 -11.83 11.46
C ASP A 159 -6.35 -10.52 11.53
N GLU A 160 -5.98 -9.63 12.45
CA GLU A 160 -6.65 -8.33 12.59
C GLU A 160 -6.38 -7.41 11.39
N GLU A 161 -5.17 -7.43 10.83
CA GLU A 161 -4.82 -6.69 9.60
C GLU A 161 -5.56 -7.25 8.39
N VAL A 162 -5.63 -8.59 8.28
CA VAL A 162 -6.39 -9.27 7.21
C VAL A 162 -7.88 -8.92 7.27
N GLU A 163 -8.48 -8.85 8.46
CA GLU A 163 -9.88 -8.42 8.62
C GLU A 163 -10.11 -6.99 8.10
N LEU A 164 -9.18 -6.06 8.34
CA LEU A 164 -9.26 -4.69 7.82
C LEU A 164 -9.12 -4.65 6.29
N ILE A 165 -8.21 -5.45 5.73
CA ILE A 165 -8.05 -5.58 4.27
C ILE A 165 -9.30 -6.17 3.64
N ARG A 166 -9.94 -7.19 4.24
CA ARG A 166 -11.21 -7.75 3.78
C ARG A 166 -12.32 -6.70 3.74
N GLU A 167 -12.43 -5.90 4.79
CA GLU A 167 -13.42 -4.82 4.81
C GLU A 167 -13.10 -3.78 3.73
N SER A 168 -11.82 -3.43 3.52
CA SER A 168 -11.40 -2.56 2.42
C SER A 168 -11.74 -3.14 1.05
N CYS A 169 -11.52 -4.43 0.82
CA CYS A 169 -11.90 -5.12 -0.43
C CYS A 169 -13.39 -5.02 -0.72
N LYS A 170 -14.23 -5.18 0.30
CA LYS A 170 -15.69 -5.07 0.17
C LYS A 170 -16.12 -3.67 -0.33
N TRP A 171 -15.50 -2.61 0.20
CA TRP A 171 -15.79 -1.25 -0.23
C TRP A 171 -15.17 -0.90 -1.57
N GLY A 172 -14.01 -1.46 -1.89
CA GLY A 172 -13.42 -1.41 -3.22
C GLY A 172 -14.32 -2.05 -4.29
N ASN A 173 -14.92 -3.21 -3.98
CA ASN A 173 -15.91 -3.85 -4.87
C ASN A 173 -17.13 -2.96 -5.11
N LEU A 174 -17.69 -2.31 -4.07
CA LEU A 174 -18.81 -1.38 -4.23
C LEU A 174 -18.40 -0.16 -5.06
N ALA A 175 -17.21 0.37 -4.84
CA ALA A 175 -16.72 1.52 -5.62
C ALA A 175 -16.59 1.18 -7.11
N HIS A 176 -16.11 -0.04 -7.43
CA HIS A 176 -16.06 -0.52 -8.81
C HIS A 176 -17.44 -0.75 -9.39
N GLN A 177 -18.40 -1.25 -8.59
CA GLN A 177 -19.78 -1.41 -9.03
C GLN A 177 -20.38 -0.08 -9.49
N TYR A 178 -20.26 0.97 -8.68
CA TYR A 178 -20.72 2.31 -9.10
C TYR A 178 -19.98 2.83 -10.33
N LEU A 179 -18.66 2.57 -10.42
CA LEU A 179 -17.91 2.96 -11.61
C LEU A 179 -18.49 2.31 -12.87
N GLN A 180 -18.76 1.02 -12.85
CA GLN A 180 -19.35 0.29 -13.96
C GLN A 180 -20.78 0.76 -14.26
N GLU A 181 -21.61 0.93 -13.22
CA GLU A 181 -23.01 1.36 -13.36
C GLU A 181 -23.13 2.77 -13.98
N TYR A 182 -22.17 3.65 -13.70
CA TYR A 182 -22.19 5.04 -14.24
C TYR A 182 -21.48 5.15 -15.59
N THR A 183 -20.70 4.16 -16.00
CA THR A 183 -19.99 4.16 -17.28
C THR A 183 -20.96 4.09 -18.45
N ARG A 184 -20.93 5.12 -19.33
CA ARG A 184 -21.74 5.17 -20.55
C ARG A 184 -20.96 5.88 -21.65
N PRO A 185 -21.16 5.51 -22.93
CA PRO A 185 -20.66 6.29 -24.05
C PRO A 185 -21.13 7.75 -23.97
N GLY A 186 -20.27 8.68 -24.32
CA GLY A 186 -20.53 10.12 -24.31
C GLY A 186 -20.22 10.83 -22.99
N LEU A 187 -19.96 10.09 -21.90
CA LEU A 187 -19.52 10.67 -20.62
C LEU A 187 -18.00 10.82 -20.56
N TRP A 188 -17.54 11.76 -19.77
CA TRP A 188 -16.12 11.94 -19.51
C TRP A 188 -15.63 10.96 -18.42
N ASP A 189 -14.46 10.36 -18.62
CA ASP A 189 -13.82 9.43 -17.70
C ASP A 189 -13.64 10.00 -16.29
N VAL A 190 -13.31 11.29 -16.20
CA VAL A 190 -13.14 12.01 -14.93
C VAL A 190 -14.46 12.14 -14.19
N ASP A 191 -15.53 12.53 -14.88
CA ASP A 191 -16.85 12.74 -14.26
C ASP A 191 -17.42 11.44 -13.71
N VAL A 192 -17.31 10.34 -14.47
CA VAL A 192 -17.72 9.00 -14.03
C VAL A 192 -16.90 8.56 -12.81
N SER A 193 -15.59 8.76 -12.83
CA SER A 193 -14.70 8.43 -11.71
C SER A 193 -15.05 9.21 -10.44
N MET A 194 -15.35 10.50 -10.57
CA MET A 194 -15.71 11.37 -9.44
C MET A 194 -17.08 10.99 -8.85
N MET A 195 -18.09 10.73 -9.67
CA MET A 195 -19.41 10.29 -9.21
C MET A 195 -19.32 8.96 -8.46
N ALA A 196 -18.67 7.96 -9.03
CA ALA A 196 -18.51 6.65 -8.40
C ALA A 196 -17.76 6.74 -7.06
N THR A 197 -16.67 7.51 -7.02
CA THR A 197 -15.90 7.75 -5.79
C THR A 197 -16.72 8.43 -4.70
N LEU A 198 -17.50 9.46 -5.05
CA LEU A 198 -18.34 10.21 -4.11
C LEU A 198 -19.41 9.32 -3.49
N ASP A 199 -20.15 8.59 -4.31
CA ASP A 199 -21.28 7.78 -3.84
C ASP A 199 -20.79 6.57 -3.04
N ALA A 200 -19.74 5.89 -3.47
CA ALA A 200 -19.12 4.81 -2.72
C ALA A 200 -18.55 5.27 -1.37
N SER A 201 -17.84 6.41 -1.35
CA SER A 201 -17.32 7.00 -0.11
C SER A 201 -18.42 7.39 0.86
N THR A 202 -19.51 7.95 0.34
CA THR A 202 -20.69 8.32 1.14
C THR A 202 -21.37 7.09 1.74
N ALA A 203 -21.56 6.04 0.94
CA ALA A 203 -22.13 4.77 1.38
C ALA A 203 -21.26 4.11 2.46
N MET A 204 -19.95 4.06 2.24
CA MET A 204 -18.98 3.50 3.18
C MET A 204 -19.01 4.24 4.54
N LYS A 205 -18.87 5.56 4.54
CA LYS A 205 -18.91 6.36 5.78
C LYS A 205 -20.22 6.19 6.55
N LYS A 206 -21.34 6.17 5.83
CA LYS A 206 -22.65 5.95 6.46
C LYS A 206 -22.78 4.58 7.09
N ALA A 207 -22.22 3.55 6.48
CA ALA A 207 -22.29 2.17 6.98
C ALA A 207 -21.31 1.89 8.12
N LEU A 208 -20.09 2.44 8.03
CA LEU A 208 -19.05 2.25 9.07
C LEU A 208 -19.29 3.13 10.31
N GLY A 209 -20.02 4.23 10.15
CA GLY A 209 -20.43 5.09 11.26
C GLY A 209 -19.38 6.12 11.69
N PRO A 210 -19.66 6.83 12.80
CA PRO A 210 -18.85 7.99 13.23
C PRO A 210 -17.43 7.64 13.74
N GLU A 211 -17.22 6.39 14.11
CA GLU A 211 -15.90 5.91 14.58
C GLU A 211 -14.92 5.63 13.42
N TYR A 212 -15.39 5.72 12.18
CA TYR A 212 -14.55 5.49 11.00
C TYR A 212 -13.68 6.71 10.73
N GLU A 213 -12.37 6.52 10.77
CA GLU A 213 -11.35 7.53 10.47
C GLU A 213 -10.89 7.42 9.01
N THR A 214 -10.92 8.54 8.29
CA THR A 214 -10.41 8.64 6.92
C THR A 214 -8.95 9.06 6.94
N LEU A 215 -8.03 8.12 7.10
CA LEU A 215 -6.62 8.41 7.29
C LEU A 215 -5.94 8.96 6.03
N LYS A 216 -6.24 8.39 4.86
CA LYS A 216 -5.58 8.73 3.58
C LYS A 216 -6.35 9.73 2.71
N GLY A 217 -7.17 10.56 3.32
CA GLY A 217 -7.88 11.67 2.67
C GLY A 217 -9.20 11.29 2.00
N ARG A 218 -9.41 10.03 1.58
CA ARG A 218 -10.69 9.54 1.04
C ARG A 218 -10.97 8.11 1.49
N PRO A 219 -12.23 7.75 1.78
CA PRO A 219 -12.60 6.41 2.23
C PRO A 219 -12.36 5.33 1.18
N CYS A 220 -12.84 5.56 -0.03
CA CYS A 220 -12.61 4.70 -1.19
C CYS A 220 -12.50 5.52 -2.47
N GLY A 221 -12.13 4.89 -3.55
CA GLY A 221 -12.06 5.50 -4.85
C GLY A 221 -12.19 4.50 -5.97
N ALA A 222 -12.73 4.96 -7.10
CA ALA A 222 -12.77 4.20 -8.34
C ALA A 222 -12.54 5.14 -9.52
N GLY A 223 -11.95 4.64 -10.60
CA GLY A 223 -11.72 5.42 -11.79
C GLY A 223 -10.90 4.71 -12.85
N PHE A 224 -10.63 5.41 -13.94
CA PHE A 224 -9.90 4.87 -15.09
C PHE A 224 -8.43 5.27 -15.10
N ARG A 225 -8.00 6.22 -14.30
CA ARG A 225 -6.61 6.76 -14.29
C ARG A 225 -6.10 7.14 -15.69
N GLY A 226 -7.00 7.60 -16.57
CA GLY A 226 -6.70 7.91 -17.97
C GLY A 226 -6.51 6.70 -18.89
N GLN A 227 -6.77 5.48 -18.41
CA GLN A 227 -6.63 4.23 -19.19
C GLN A 227 -7.93 3.95 -19.97
N VAL A 228 -8.27 4.84 -20.90
CA VAL A 228 -9.47 4.79 -21.73
C VAL A 228 -9.10 4.68 -23.20
N GLY A 229 -9.71 3.74 -23.94
CA GLY A 229 -9.43 3.45 -25.34
C GLY A 229 -7.98 3.04 -25.56
N TRP A 230 -7.31 3.58 -26.58
CA TRP A 230 -5.92 3.26 -26.89
C TRP A 230 -4.95 3.60 -25.75
N LYS A 231 -5.29 4.55 -24.84
CA LYS A 231 -4.49 4.88 -23.66
C LYS A 231 -4.54 3.78 -22.58
N SER A 232 -5.48 2.85 -22.65
CA SER A 232 -5.46 1.66 -21.80
C SER A 232 -4.17 0.83 -21.95
N ALA A 233 -3.49 0.95 -23.10
CA ALA A 233 -2.18 0.33 -23.34
C ALA A 233 -1.01 0.97 -22.57
N MET A 234 -1.25 2.01 -21.78
CA MET A 234 -0.25 2.65 -20.94
C MET A 234 -0.56 2.40 -19.45
N PRO A 235 0.14 1.49 -18.75
CA PRO A 235 -0.19 1.08 -17.38
C PRO A 235 -0.28 2.23 -16.37
N HIS A 236 0.52 3.29 -16.53
CA HIS A 236 0.50 4.52 -15.73
C HIS A 236 0.07 5.73 -16.56
N SER A 237 -1.03 5.58 -17.30
CA SER A 237 -1.59 6.69 -18.08
C SER A 237 -2.05 7.85 -17.18
N ILE A 238 -2.13 9.02 -17.77
CA ILE A 238 -2.65 10.23 -17.12
C ILE A 238 -3.98 10.57 -17.77
N SER A 239 -5.02 10.85 -16.96
CA SER A 239 -6.30 11.32 -17.48
C SER A 239 -6.14 12.69 -18.16
N ILE A 240 -6.79 12.82 -19.31
CA ILE A 240 -6.90 14.07 -20.07
C ILE A 240 -8.34 14.50 -20.23
N GLY A 241 -9.28 13.87 -19.48
CA GLY A 241 -10.70 14.12 -19.64
C GLY A 241 -11.21 13.56 -20.99
N LYS A 242 -10.95 12.28 -21.27
CA LYS A 242 -11.41 11.62 -22.50
C LYS A 242 -12.89 11.26 -22.39
N THR A 243 -13.67 11.56 -23.44
CA THR A 243 -15.00 10.99 -23.60
C THR A 243 -14.90 9.49 -23.87
N ILE A 244 -15.69 8.72 -23.15
CA ILE A 244 -15.83 7.27 -23.35
C ILE A 244 -16.60 7.04 -24.63
N GLU A 245 -16.09 6.19 -25.51
CA GLU A 245 -16.66 5.91 -26.83
C GLU A 245 -16.93 4.42 -27.02
N GLU A 246 -17.86 4.08 -27.89
CA GLU A 246 -18.09 2.69 -28.30
C GLU A 246 -16.82 2.11 -28.93
N GLY A 247 -16.46 0.88 -28.56
CA GLY A 247 -15.21 0.23 -28.96
C GLY A 247 -14.03 0.50 -28.03
N ASP A 248 -14.17 1.39 -27.02
CA ASP A 248 -13.12 1.63 -26.04
C ASP A 248 -12.91 0.40 -25.14
N VAL A 249 -11.63 0.10 -24.86
CA VAL A 249 -11.21 -0.75 -23.76
C VAL A 249 -10.84 0.16 -22.59
N LEU A 250 -11.41 -0.11 -21.41
CA LEU A 250 -11.22 0.65 -20.21
C LEU A 250 -10.48 -0.21 -19.17
N VAL A 251 -9.33 0.23 -18.69
CA VAL A 251 -8.67 -0.40 -17.53
C VAL A 251 -8.95 0.47 -16.32
N THR A 252 -9.60 -0.11 -15.32
CA THR A 252 -10.10 0.59 -14.14
C THR A 252 -9.18 0.39 -12.94
N GLY A 253 -9.42 1.13 -11.88
CA GLY A 253 -8.85 0.88 -10.57
C GLY A 253 -9.87 1.28 -9.50
N ALA A 254 -10.07 0.43 -8.51
CA ALA A 254 -10.89 0.70 -7.34
C ALA A 254 -10.23 0.17 -6.08
N GLY A 255 -10.48 0.83 -4.96
CA GLY A 255 -9.98 0.42 -3.67
C GLY A 255 -10.55 1.26 -2.55
N ALA A 256 -10.33 0.82 -1.32
CA ALA A 256 -10.76 1.52 -0.12
C ALA A 256 -9.64 1.48 0.93
N ASP A 257 -9.85 2.21 2.04
CA ASP A 257 -8.97 2.22 3.20
C ASP A 257 -9.79 2.03 4.47
N VAL A 258 -9.46 1.03 5.26
CA VAL A 258 -10.02 0.82 6.59
C VAL A 258 -8.89 0.66 7.59
N GLY A 259 -8.80 1.57 8.56
CA GLY A 259 -7.76 1.56 9.57
C GLY A 259 -6.33 1.70 9.02
N GLY A 260 -6.17 2.36 7.87
CA GLY A 260 -4.90 2.51 7.16
C GLY A 260 -4.58 1.38 6.18
N TYR A 261 -5.34 0.27 6.19
CA TYR A 261 -5.11 -0.88 5.31
C TYR A 261 -5.93 -0.75 4.03
N GLY A 262 -5.22 -0.83 2.90
CA GLY A 262 -5.80 -0.66 1.57
C GLY A 262 -6.29 -1.96 0.94
N SER A 263 -6.96 -1.81 -0.20
CA SER A 263 -7.29 -2.88 -1.13
C SER A 263 -7.06 -2.42 -2.56
N GLU A 264 -6.89 -3.37 -3.46
CA GLU A 264 -6.77 -3.12 -4.88
C GLU A 264 -7.66 -4.04 -5.69
N LEU A 265 -8.40 -3.45 -6.61
CA LEU A 265 -9.27 -4.11 -7.56
C LEU A 265 -9.18 -3.39 -8.89
N GLU A 266 -8.81 -4.09 -9.95
CA GLU A 266 -8.84 -3.54 -11.30
C GLU A 266 -9.56 -4.49 -12.26
N ARG A 267 -10.23 -3.90 -13.24
CA ARG A 267 -10.93 -4.65 -14.30
C ARG A 267 -10.70 -4.01 -15.66
N THR A 268 -10.68 -4.85 -16.67
CA THR A 268 -10.80 -4.43 -18.06
C THR A 268 -12.27 -4.49 -18.45
N MET A 269 -12.87 -3.34 -18.75
CA MET A 269 -14.23 -3.24 -19.29
C MET A 269 -14.15 -2.91 -20.79
N ILE A 270 -15.17 -3.30 -21.55
CA ILE A 270 -15.27 -3.04 -22.99
C ILE A 270 -16.59 -2.33 -23.26
N VAL A 271 -16.54 -1.22 -23.98
CA VAL A 271 -17.73 -0.45 -24.35
C VAL A 271 -18.24 -0.96 -25.71
N GLY A 272 -19.50 -1.42 -25.75
CA GLY A 272 -20.06 -2.06 -26.91
C GLY A 272 -19.57 -3.48 -27.15
N LYS A 273 -19.81 -4.04 -28.32
CA LYS A 273 -19.51 -5.45 -28.64
C LYS A 273 -18.01 -5.69 -28.76
N PRO A 274 -17.43 -6.63 -27.97
CA PRO A 274 -16.03 -6.99 -28.10
C PRO A 274 -15.68 -7.54 -29.48
N THR A 275 -14.50 -7.16 -30.00
CA THR A 275 -13.95 -7.79 -31.20
C THR A 275 -13.27 -9.12 -30.86
N ALA A 276 -13.08 -10.02 -31.81
CA ALA A 276 -12.40 -11.29 -31.61
C ALA A 276 -10.96 -11.13 -31.05
N LYS A 277 -10.28 -10.03 -31.41
CA LYS A 277 -8.94 -9.70 -30.88
C LYS A 277 -9.04 -9.29 -29.41
N MET A 278 -10.00 -8.44 -29.02
CA MET A 278 -10.25 -8.07 -27.62
C MET A 278 -10.54 -9.30 -26.77
N GLU A 279 -11.47 -10.15 -27.21
CA GLU A 279 -11.80 -11.39 -26.50
C GLU A 279 -10.59 -12.33 -26.31
N LYS A 280 -9.73 -12.45 -27.33
CA LYS A 280 -8.52 -13.27 -27.23
C LYS A 280 -7.55 -12.72 -26.19
N MET A 281 -7.26 -11.41 -26.23
CA MET A 281 -6.33 -10.77 -25.28
C MET A 281 -6.90 -10.79 -23.87
N PHE A 282 -8.18 -10.50 -23.69
CA PHE A 282 -8.89 -10.57 -22.41
C PHE A 282 -8.77 -11.99 -21.79
N ARG A 283 -9.08 -13.04 -22.55
CA ARG A 283 -8.97 -14.42 -22.08
C ARG A 283 -7.53 -14.84 -21.71
N VAL A 284 -6.53 -14.36 -22.45
CA VAL A 284 -5.13 -14.64 -22.11
C VAL A 284 -4.74 -13.95 -20.79
N MET A 285 -5.13 -12.70 -20.60
CA MET A 285 -4.90 -11.97 -19.36
C MET A 285 -5.57 -12.66 -18.15
N CYS A 286 -6.84 -13.08 -18.27
CA CYS A 286 -7.53 -13.80 -17.20
C CYS A 286 -6.83 -15.11 -16.82
N ARG A 287 -6.43 -15.92 -17.83
CA ARG A 287 -5.70 -17.17 -17.60
C ARG A 287 -4.32 -16.94 -16.99
N ALA A 288 -3.66 -15.84 -17.33
CA ALA A 288 -2.37 -15.47 -16.71
C ALA A 288 -2.57 -15.13 -15.22
N GLN A 289 -3.64 -14.42 -14.89
CA GLN A 289 -3.99 -14.11 -13.50
C GLN A 289 -4.35 -15.38 -12.71
N GLU A 290 -5.10 -16.30 -13.30
CA GLU A 290 -5.44 -17.60 -12.69
C GLU A 290 -4.18 -18.44 -12.44
N ALA A 291 -3.28 -18.54 -13.42
CA ALA A 291 -2.03 -19.27 -13.28
C ALA A 291 -1.13 -18.68 -12.17
N ALA A 292 -1.11 -17.35 -12.02
CA ALA A 292 -0.42 -16.67 -10.92
C ALA A 292 -1.06 -17.02 -9.57
N ALA A 293 -2.40 -16.98 -9.45
CA ALA A 293 -3.12 -17.33 -8.25
C ALA A 293 -2.90 -18.81 -7.85
N ASP A 294 -2.91 -19.74 -8.80
CA ASP A 294 -2.61 -21.17 -8.56
C ASP A 294 -1.20 -21.40 -8.01
N ALA A 295 -0.26 -20.52 -8.41
CA ALA A 295 1.12 -20.55 -7.94
C ALA A 295 1.32 -19.81 -6.60
N LEU A 296 0.35 -19.01 -6.15
CA LEU A 296 0.41 -18.24 -4.90
C LEU A 296 0.11 -19.12 -3.69
N LYS A 297 1.13 -19.86 -3.22
CA LYS A 297 1.01 -20.79 -2.10
C LYS A 297 2.34 -21.05 -1.42
N PRO A 298 2.36 -21.48 -0.16
CA PRO A 298 3.59 -21.91 0.54
C PRO A 298 4.35 -22.98 -0.24
N GLY A 299 5.67 -22.90 -0.21
CA GLY A 299 6.58 -23.77 -0.97
C GLY A 299 6.98 -23.20 -2.33
N ASN A 300 6.30 -22.18 -2.82
CA ASN A 300 6.69 -21.38 -3.98
C ASN A 300 7.33 -20.07 -3.54
N THR A 301 7.96 -19.37 -4.49
CA THR A 301 8.52 -18.04 -4.32
C THR A 301 7.72 -16.99 -5.10
N CYS A 302 7.96 -15.72 -4.80
CA CYS A 302 7.41 -14.61 -5.58
C CYS A 302 7.76 -14.75 -7.08
N ALA A 303 8.98 -15.22 -7.38
CA ALA A 303 9.41 -15.48 -8.75
C ALA A 303 8.59 -16.59 -9.45
N ASP A 304 8.14 -17.60 -8.71
CA ASP A 304 7.36 -18.69 -9.29
C ASP A 304 5.96 -18.22 -9.71
N VAL A 305 5.36 -17.31 -8.95
CA VAL A 305 4.07 -16.67 -9.30
C VAL A 305 4.18 -15.88 -10.59
N ASP A 306 5.20 -15.02 -10.71
CA ASP A 306 5.42 -14.21 -11.91
C ASP A 306 5.74 -15.09 -13.14
N LYS A 307 6.55 -16.13 -12.96
CA LYS A 307 6.84 -17.11 -14.03
C LYS A 307 5.59 -17.83 -14.52
N ALA A 308 4.67 -18.18 -13.61
CA ALA A 308 3.42 -18.85 -13.96
C ALA A 308 2.54 -17.96 -14.86
N ALA A 309 2.32 -16.70 -14.48
CA ALA A 309 1.60 -15.73 -15.31
C ALA A 309 2.27 -15.52 -16.67
N ASN A 310 3.57 -15.25 -16.65
CA ASN A 310 4.36 -14.95 -17.83
C ASN A 310 4.44 -16.13 -18.81
N LYS A 311 4.41 -17.36 -18.30
CA LYS A 311 4.33 -18.55 -19.17
C LYS A 311 3.07 -18.55 -20.02
N VAL A 312 1.91 -18.26 -19.45
CA VAL A 312 0.63 -18.18 -20.20
C VAL A 312 0.68 -17.12 -21.29
N ILE A 313 1.24 -15.95 -20.96
CA ILE A 313 1.35 -14.82 -21.90
C ILE A 313 2.34 -15.17 -23.04
N LYS A 314 3.47 -15.81 -22.72
CA LYS A 314 4.47 -16.28 -23.70
C LYS A 314 3.90 -17.33 -24.64
N ASP A 315 3.23 -18.34 -24.11
CA ASP A 315 2.64 -19.42 -24.89
C ASP A 315 1.53 -18.91 -25.84
N ALA A 316 0.87 -17.80 -25.48
CA ALA A 316 -0.11 -17.12 -26.32
C ALA A 316 0.52 -16.18 -27.37
N GLY A 317 1.84 -15.97 -27.37
CA GLY A 317 2.57 -15.09 -28.28
C GLY A 317 2.48 -13.60 -27.99
N TYR A 318 2.21 -13.22 -26.72
CA TYR A 318 2.06 -11.81 -26.29
C TYR A 318 3.20 -11.33 -25.38
N TRP A 319 4.34 -12.02 -25.32
CA TRP A 319 5.44 -11.65 -24.43
C TRP A 319 5.95 -10.23 -24.63
N ASP A 320 6.06 -9.76 -25.86
CA ASP A 320 6.54 -8.41 -26.18
C ASP A 320 5.57 -7.30 -25.73
N LEU A 321 4.38 -7.68 -25.27
CA LEU A 321 3.35 -6.77 -24.77
C LEU A 321 3.30 -6.68 -23.26
N VAL A 322 4.15 -7.42 -22.52
CA VAL A 322 4.29 -7.29 -21.06
C VAL A 322 5.10 -6.04 -20.72
N ARG A 323 4.72 -5.33 -19.65
CA ARG A 323 5.36 -4.05 -19.26
C ARG A 323 5.79 -3.98 -17.80
N HIS A 324 5.33 -4.88 -16.94
CA HIS A 324 5.60 -4.91 -15.50
C HIS A 324 5.48 -6.33 -14.94
N HIS A 325 5.93 -6.51 -13.71
CA HIS A 325 5.78 -7.75 -12.94
C HIS A 325 4.31 -8.05 -12.62
N SER A 326 4.03 -9.26 -12.13
CA SER A 326 2.66 -9.75 -11.98
C SER A 326 1.93 -9.28 -10.72
N GLY A 327 2.59 -8.53 -9.82
CA GLY A 327 1.93 -8.03 -8.61
C GLY A 327 2.89 -7.61 -7.49
N HIS A 328 2.33 -7.16 -6.38
CA HIS A 328 3.05 -6.62 -5.23
C HIS A 328 2.27 -6.82 -3.94
N GLY A 329 2.93 -6.62 -2.80
CA GLY A 329 2.27 -6.61 -1.49
C GLY A 329 1.27 -5.46 -1.36
N VAL A 330 0.21 -5.71 -0.63
CA VAL A 330 -0.84 -4.74 -0.28
C VAL A 330 -1.04 -4.74 1.22
N GLY A 331 -1.09 -3.57 1.83
CA GLY A 331 -1.26 -3.41 3.26
C GLY A 331 -1.46 -1.96 3.65
N LEU A 332 -0.54 -1.41 4.44
CA LEU A 332 -0.54 0.02 4.78
C LEU A 332 -0.21 0.89 3.58
N LEU A 333 0.55 0.38 2.63
CA LEU A 333 0.77 1.01 1.33
C LEU A 333 0.03 0.22 0.25
N GLY A 334 -0.34 0.91 -0.84
CA GLY A 334 -0.87 0.26 -2.03
C GLY A 334 0.18 -0.60 -2.73
N HIS A 335 1.45 -0.19 -2.67
CA HIS A 335 2.60 -0.93 -3.15
C HIS A 335 3.62 -1.10 -2.03
N GLU A 336 3.79 -2.30 -1.53
CA GLU A 336 4.78 -2.68 -0.52
C GLU A 336 5.37 -4.06 -0.85
N PRO A 337 6.48 -4.48 -0.22
CA PRO A 337 6.96 -5.86 -0.36
C PRO A 337 5.91 -6.89 0.10
N PRO A 338 5.93 -8.14 -0.48
CA PRO A 338 6.88 -8.59 -1.49
C PRO A 338 6.44 -8.21 -2.91
N TYR A 339 7.39 -8.16 -3.86
CA TYR A 339 7.10 -7.95 -5.28
C TYR A 339 7.11 -9.29 -6.01
N LEU A 340 6.04 -9.57 -6.77
CA LEU A 340 5.91 -10.81 -7.56
C LEU A 340 6.65 -10.63 -8.90
N ASP A 341 7.97 -10.77 -8.85
CA ASP A 341 8.89 -10.56 -9.97
C ASP A 341 9.82 -11.74 -10.16
N GLN A 342 10.23 -12.03 -11.42
CA GLN A 342 11.10 -13.16 -11.77
C GLN A 342 12.44 -13.19 -11.02
N GLY A 343 12.91 -12.03 -10.54
CA GLY A 343 14.15 -11.90 -9.79
C GLY A 343 13.99 -12.01 -8.27
N ASN A 344 12.76 -12.16 -7.77
CA ASN A 344 12.49 -12.18 -6.33
C ASN A 344 12.38 -13.61 -5.76
N PRO A 345 13.42 -14.13 -5.06
CA PRO A 345 13.41 -15.46 -4.46
C PRO A 345 12.67 -15.54 -3.13
N GLN A 346 12.00 -14.45 -2.67
CA GLN A 346 11.26 -14.43 -1.40
C GLN A 346 10.25 -15.59 -1.35
N PRO A 347 10.36 -16.49 -0.35
CA PRO A 347 9.36 -17.53 -0.13
C PRO A 347 7.99 -16.94 0.16
N LEU A 348 6.95 -17.60 -0.30
CA LEU A 348 5.57 -17.27 0.04
C LEU A 348 5.20 -17.91 1.38
N GLU A 349 4.64 -17.10 2.27
CA GLU A 349 4.27 -17.52 3.61
C GLU A 349 2.81 -17.14 3.90
N PRO A 350 2.08 -17.95 4.70
CA PRO A 350 0.73 -17.62 5.12
C PRO A 350 0.66 -16.24 5.78
N GLY A 351 -0.40 -15.50 5.54
CA GLY A 351 -0.56 -14.12 6.03
C GLY A 351 -0.03 -13.05 5.09
N MET A 352 0.74 -13.38 4.06
CA MET A 352 1.10 -12.42 3.03
C MET A 352 -0.13 -12.04 2.22
N VAL A 353 -0.34 -10.73 1.99
CA VAL A 353 -1.40 -10.20 1.14
C VAL A 353 -0.77 -9.49 -0.05
N VAL A 354 -1.20 -9.86 -1.26
CA VAL A 354 -0.62 -9.35 -2.51
C VAL A 354 -1.71 -9.00 -3.52
N SER A 355 -1.39 -8.07 -4.44
CA SER A 355 -2.12 -7.95 -5.69
C SER A 355 -1.64 -9.00 -6.69
N ILE A 356 -2.52 -9.46 -7.59
CA ILE A 356 -2.16 -10.22 -8.79
C ILE A 356 -2.76 -9.51 -10.00
N GLU A 357 -1.87 -8.95 -10.84
CA GLU A 357 -2.24 -8.01 -11.89
C GLU A 357 -1.49 -8.18 -13.22
N PRO A 358 -1.30 -9.40 -13.77
CA PRO A 358 -0.61 -9.54 -15.03
C PRO A 358 -1.34 -8.78 -16.15
N GLY A 359 -0.57 -8.06 -16.99
CA GLY A 359 -1.13 -7.19 -18.01
C GLY A 359 -0.51 -7.40 -19.40
N ILE A 360 -1.32 -7.14 -20.44
CA ILE A 360 -0.94 -7.21 -21.86
C ILE A 360 -1.28 -5.86 -22.49
N TYR A 361 -0.29 -5.18 -23.07
CA TYR A 361 -0.42 -3.80 -23.53
C TYR A 361 0.09 -3.64 -24.96
N GLU A 362 -0.83 -3.49 -25.91
CA GLU A 362 -0.50 -3.22 -27.32
C GLU A 362 -0.63 -1.72 -27.59
N LEU A 363 0.50 -1.03 -27.63
CA LEU A 363 0.51 0.42 -27.84
C LEU A 363 -0.17 0.81 -29.15
N GLY A 364 -1.05 1.80 -29.08
CA GLY A 364 -1.87 2.24 -30.20
C GLY A 364 -3.14 1.42 -30.41
N TYR A 365 -3.35 0.36 -29.63
CA TYR A 365 -4.57 -0.44 -29.64
C TYR A 365 -5.26 -0.45 -28.29
N ALA A 366 -4.88 -1.28 -27.35
CA ALA A 366 -5.49 -1.39 -26.04
C ALA A 366 -4.59 -2.14 -25.03
N GLY A 367 -4.89 -1.97 -23.74
CA GLY A 367 -4.35 -2.75 -22.63
C GLY A 367 -5.41 -3.57 -21.92
N PHE A 368 -4.99 -4.71 -21.38
CA PHE A 368 -5.85 -5.63 -20.64
C PHE A 368 -5.14 -6.01 -19.35
N ARG A 369 -5.75 -5.66 -18.21
CA ARG A 369 -5.27 -5.99 -16.86
C ARG A 369 -6.46 -6.16 -15.92
N HIS A 370 -6.47 -7.24 -15.17
CA HIS A 370 -7.23 -7.35 -13.94
C HIS A 370 -6.26 -7.32 -12.77
N SER A 371 -6.64 -6.67 -11.69
CA SER A 371 -5.97 -6.79 -10.39
C SER A 371 -6.95 -7.26 -9.35
N ASP A 372 -6.52 -8.19 -8.52
CA ASP A 372 -7.24 -8.65 -7.36
C ASP A 372 -6.30 -8.72 -6.15
N THR A 373 -6.83 -8.46 -4.97
CA THR A 373 -6.14 -8.63 -3.69
C THR A 373 -6.35 -10.07 -3.21
N LEU A 374 -5.25 -10.79 -2.96
CA LEU A 374 -5.25 -12.19 -2.51
C LEU A 374 -4.44 -12.35 -1.22
N LEU A 375 -4.90 -13.26 -0.38
CA LEU A 375 -4.21 -13.71 0.84
C LEU A 375 -3.56 -15.07 0.61
N VAL A 376 -2.29 -15.21 0.95
CA VAL A 376 -1.63 -16.53 1.03
C VAL A 376 -2.12 -17.25 2.27
N THR A 377 -2.65 -18.47 2.07
CA THR A 377 -3.13 -19.36 3.14
C THR A 377 -2.15 -20.51 3.39
N GLU A 378 -2.45 -21.40 4.34
CA GLU A 378 -1.58 -22.56 4.66
C GLU A 378 -1.38 -23.53 3.48
N ASP A 379 -2.35 -23.62 2.57
CA ASP A 379 -2.38 -24.61 1.48
C ASP A 379 -2.62 -24.01 0.08
N GLY A 380 -2.74 -22.69 -0.03
CA GLY A 380 -3.01 -22.01 -1.29
C GLY A 380 -3.17 -20.50 -1.15
N CYS A 381 -4.21 -19.97 -1.78
CA CYS A 381 -4.57 -18.56 -1.62
C CYS A 381 -6.09 -18.35 -1.55
N GLU A 382 -6.47 -17.22 -0.99
CA GLU A 382 -7.86 -16.77 -0.92
C GLU A 382 -8.00 -15.43 -1.65
N TRP A 383 -9.00 -15.33 -2.54
CA TRP A 383 -9.37 -14.07 -3.19
C TRP A 383 -10.16 -13.20 -2.22
N LEU A 384 -9.61 -12.05 -1.85
CA LEU A 384 -10.27 -11.09 -0.96
C LEU A 384 -11.18 -10.14 -1.73
N THR A 385 -10.87 -9.84 -2.98
CA THR A 385 -11.76 -9.17 -3.93
C THR A 385 -12.59 -10.22 -4.68
N TYR A 386 -13.83 -9.90 -5.04
CA TYR A 386 -14.79 -10.84 -5.61
C TYR A 386 -15.65 -10.24 -6.74
N TYR A 387 -15.19 -9.17 -7.38
CA TYR A 387 -15.88 -8.55 -8.52
C TYR A 387 -15.86 -9.47 -9.74
N PRO A 388 -16.91 -9.46 -10.61
CA PRO A 388 -16.92 -10.27 -11.84
C PRO A 388 -15.65 -10.14 -12.66
N ARG A 389 -15.23 -11.26 -13.28
CA ARG A 389 -13.99 -11.37 -14.05
C ARG A 389 -14.21 -11.79 -15.50
N ASP A 390 -15.44 -12.15 -15.86
CA ASP A 390 -15.80 -12.56 -17.21
C ASP A 390 -16.10 -11.34 -18.11
N ILE A 391 -15.87 -11.52 -19.40
CA ILE A 391 -16.01 -10.45 -20.40
C ILE A 391 -17.46 -10.02 -20.57
N GLU A 392 -18.41 -10.94 -20.40
CA GLU A 392 -19.84 -10.72 -20.56
C GLU A 392 -20.33 -9.73 -19.49
N SER A 393 -19.97 -9.97 -18.23
CA SER A 393 -20.31 -9.06 -17.10
C SER A 393 -19.61 -7.70 -17.19
N LEU A 394 -18.46 -7.62 -17.86
CA LEU A 394 -17.63 -6.42 -17.97
C LEU A 394 -17.80 -5.68 -19.32
N THR A 395 -18.78 -6.08 -20.12
CA THR A 395 -19.18 -5.36 -21.34
C THR A 395 -20.25 -4.34 -21.02
N ILE A 396 -19.99 -3.08 -21.36
CA ILE A 396 -20.93 -1.95 -21.25
C ILE A 396 -21.74 -1.86 -22.55
N LEU A 397 -23.04 -2.09 -22.50
CA LEU A 397 -23.97 -2.05 -23.64
C LEU A 397 -24.76 -0.75 -23.71
#